data_0ef0d3644d4630d655d3c50260c4716a
#
_entry.id   0ef0d3644d4630d655d3c50260c4716a
#
_cell.length_a   1.000
_cell.length_b   1.000
_cell.length_c   1.000
_cell.angle_alpha   90.00
_cell.angle_beta   90.00
_cell.angle_gamma   90.00
#
_symmetry.space_group_name_H-M   'P 1'
#
loop_
_entity.id
_entity.type
_entity.pdbx_description
1 polymer ?
#
loop_
_entity_poly.entity_id
_entity_poly.type
_entity_poly.pdbx_seq_one_letter_code
_entity_poly.pdbx_strand_id
1 'polypeptide(L)'
;METKRLNILGSTGSIGTQALDICRHLNIRVCGISAGSNIALLEEQIREFHPLFCHVYDEKKGRELALKVKDTNTTVLYGKDSLCEFALSGDPDTLLTSVVGSIGLFPTVKAIESGVKIALANKETLVAAGKLVMEKAKKHHVPIIPVDSEHSAVFQALQGNERKDLKRIILTASGGPFFGKSLDELRGMTRKDALKHPNWSMGAKITVDSATLMNKGFEVIEARWLFDTADIDVVVHPQSIIHSMVEYRDHSVIAQLGVPSMKIPIQYAFTYPERQPCPVDSPNFFRIGNLSFFEPDKKTFRLLQLAYDALASDGTAPMVLNGANEMTVQAFLEDKIRFTDIADINEEVLKRHKPKADYTLDDFIECDSWAREEALLLINEVIH
;
A
#
# COMPACT_ATOMS: atom_id res chain seq x y z
N MET A 1 29.76 -2.66 7.01
CA MET A 1 28.36 -2.22 7.08
C MET A 1 27.78 -2.72 8.38
N GLU A 2 27.20 -1.86 9.18
CA GLU A 2 26.38 -2.31 10.32
C GLU A 2 25.27 -3.20 9.80
N THR A 3 25.05 -4.34 10.46
CA THR A 3 24.01 -5.30 10.04
C THR A 3 22.65 -4.67 10.31
N LYS A 4 21.95 -4.28 9.26
CA LYS A 4 20.61 -3.70 9.37
C LYS A 4 19.66 -4.72 10.03
N ARG A 5 18.90 -4.25 11.02
CA ARG A 5 17.92 -5.05 11.76
C ARG A 5 16.51 -4.70 11.26
N LEU A 6 15.79 -5.69 10.78
CA LEU A 6 14.51 -5.48 10.12
C LEU A 6 13.39 -6.22 10.86
N ASN A 7 12.28 -5.51 11.10
CA ASN A 7 11.00 -6.11 11.43
C ASN A 7 10.05 -6.02 10.24
N ILE A 8 9.27 -7.07 10.00
CA ILE A 8 8.33 -7.18 8.89
C ILE A 8 6.92 -7.41 9.42
N LEU A 9 6.05 -6.41 9.27
CA LEU A 9 4.62 -6.56 9.46
C LEU A 9 4.02 -7.19 8.19
N GLY A 10 3.49 -8.42 8.31
CA GLY A 10 2.86 -9.14 7.20
C GLY A 10 3.83 -9.95 6.34
N SER A 11 4.78 -10.68 6.94
CA SER A 11 5.80 -11.48 6.26
C SER A 11 5.26 -12.61 5.36
N THR A 12 4.05 -13.10 5.64
CA THR A 12 3.40 -14.16 4.86
C THR A 12 2.59 -13.65 3.66
N GLY A 13 2.49 -12.33 3.50
CA GLY A 13 1.83 -11.69 2.35
C GLY A 13 2.76 -11.58 1.13
N SER A 14 2.20 -11.10 0.00
CA SER A 14 2.94 -10.96 -1.26
C SER A 14 4.18 -10.08 -1.14
N ILE A 15 4.10 -8.95 -0.44
CA ILE A 15 5.24 -8.06 -0.20
C ILE A 15 6.20 -8.66 0.81
N GLY A 16 5.67 -9.24 1.90
CA GLY A 16 6.50 -9.81 2.96
C GLY A 16 7.36 -10.97 2.51
N THR A 17 6.84 -11.88 1.67
CA THR A 17 7.61 -12.99 1.10
C THR A 17 8.73 -12.49 0.18
N GLN A 18 8.45 -11.50 -0.68
CA GLN A 18 9.47 -10.89 -1.52
C GLN A 18 10.50 -10.10 -0.69
N ALA A 19 10.09 -9.50 0.43
CA ALA A 19 11.00 -8.84 1.36
C ALA A 19 11.97 -9.85 2.01
N LEU A 20 11.48 -11.02 2.40
CA LEU A 20 12.32 -12.10 2.91
C LEU A 20 13.30 -12.63 1.84
N ASP A 21 12.86 -12.73 0.56
CA ASP A 21 13.77 -13.04 -0.55
C ASP A 21 14.93 -12.04 -0.65
N ILE A 22 14.63 -10.73 -0.52
CA ILE A 22 15.65 -9.68 -0.52
C ILE A 22 16.55 -9.78 0.73
N CYS A 23 15.97 -10.06 1.90
CA CYS A 23 16.77 -10.28 3.11
C CYS A 23 17.75 -11.43 2.96
N ARG A 24 17.32 -12.54 2.35
CA ARG A 24 18.18 -13.69 2.02
C ARG A 24 19.28 -13.31 1.04
N HIS A 25 18.94 -12.59 -0.02
CA HIS A 25 19.88 -12.17 -1.07
C HIS A 25 20.97 -11.23 -0.54
N LEU A 26 20.59 -10.28 0.32
CA LEU A 26 21.51 -9.26 0.86
C LEU A 26 22.06 -9.58 2.26
N ASN A 27 21.72 -10.75 2.81
CA ASN A 27 22.09 -11.16 4.16
C ASN A 27 21.68 -10.10 5.23
N ILE A 28 20.46 -9.56 5.11
CA ILE A 28 19.88 -8.63 6.08
C ILE A 28 19.34 -9.41 7.27
N ARG A 29 19.65 -8.99 8.49
CA ARG A 29 19.15 -9.63 9.70
C ARG A 29 17.66 -9.32 9.91
N VAL A 30 16.83 -10.38 9.91
CA VAL A 30 15.42 -10.30 10.25
C VAL A 30 15.27 -10.52 11.76
N CYS A 31 14.85 -9.50 12.49
CA CYS A 31 14.65 -9.57 13.95
C CYS A 31 13.24 -9.97 14.32
N GLY A 32 12.25 -9.56 13.52
CA GLY A 32 10.86 -9.88 13.76
C GLY A 32 10.06 -10.09 12.47
N ILE A 33 9.11 -11.03 12.49
CA ILE A 33 8.18 -11.32 11.40
C ILE A 33 6.77 -11.46 11.93
N SER A 34 5.76 -11.06 11.15
CA SER A 34 4.37 -11.20 11.57
C SER A 34 3.44 -11.75 10.50
N ALA A 35 2.35 -12.36 10.94
CA ALA A 35 1.28 -12.83 10.07
C ALA A 35 -0.11 -12.54 10.67
N GLY A 36 -1.14 -12.53 9.83
CA GLY A 36 -2.54 -12.51 10.29
C GLY A 36 -2.93 -13.85 10.94
N SER A 37 -3.03 -14.89 10.12
CA SER A 37 -3.46 -16.24 10.52
C SER A 37 -2.69 -17.38 9.85
N ASN A 38 -1.83 -17.07 8.86
CA ASN A 38 -1.05 -18.07 8.12
C ASN A 38 0.17 -18.53 8.93
N ILE A 39 -0.07 -19.33 9.96
CA ILE A 39 0.98 -19.83 10.85
C ILE A 39 1.84 -20.93 10.22
N ALA A 40 1.36 -21.62 9.18
CA ALA A 40 2.15 -22.66 8.52
C ALA A 40 3.37 -22.03 7.81
N LEU A 41 3.15 -21.04 6.96
CA LEU A 41 4.22 -20.31 6.31
C LEU A 41 5.08 -19.52 7.32
N LEU A 42 4.45 -18.95 8.36
CA LEU A 42 5.19 -18.25 9.40
C LEU A 42 6.15 -19.16 10.17
N GLU A 43 5.77 -20.40 10.45
CA GLU A 43 6.64 -21.41 11.06
C GLU A 43 7.86 -21.73 10.18
N GLU A 44 7.65 -21.91 8.86
CA GLU A 44 8.74 -22.11 7.90
C GLU A 44 9.72 -20.91 7.92
N GLN A 45 9.18 -19.69 7.91
CA GLN A 45 9.96 -18.46 7.98
C GLN A 45 10.74 -18.33 9.30
N ILE A 46 10.15 -18.71 10.44
CA ILE A 46 10.84 -18.75 11.74
C ILE A 46 12.03 -19.71 11.70
N ARG A 47 11.83 -20.91 11.16
CA ARG A 47 12.89 -21.92 11.09
C ARG A 47 14.00 -21.56 10.12
N GLU A 48 13.73 -20.75 9.10
CA GLU A 48 14.72 -20.29 8.14
C GLU A 48 15.49 -19.05 8.61
N PHE A 49 14.77 -18.02 9.07
CA PHE A 49 15.38 -16.72 9.39
C PHE A 49 15.79 -16.55 10.86
N HIS A 50 15.36 -17.46 11.71
CA HIS A 50 15.64 -17.44 13.16
C HIS A 50 15.40 -16.07 13.81
N PRO A 51 14.22 -15.42 13.59
CA PRO A 51 13.93 -14.12 14.18
C PRO A 51 13.84 -14.25 15.71
N LEU A 52 14.16 -13.18 16.42
CA LEU A 52 14.02 -13.13 17.88
C LEU A 52 12.56 -13.07 18.30
N PHE A 53 11.71 -12.42 17.48
CA PHE A 53 10.29 -12.23 17.76
C PHE A 53 9.45 -12.62 16.55
N CYS A 54 8.28 -13.18 16.81
CA CYS A 54 7.22 -13.24 15.80
C CYS A 54 5.89 -12.79 16.40
N HIS A 55 4.97 -12.35 15.53
CA HIS A 55 3.64 -11.94 15.93
C HIS A 55 2.56 -12.59 15.06
N VAL A 56 1.46 -13.02 15.69
CA VAL A 56 0.27 -13.54 15.00
C VAL A 56 -0.95 -12.73 15.45
N TYR A 57 -1.63 -12.11 14.49
CA TYR A 57 -2.79 -11.27 14.80
C TYR A 57 -3.97 -12.07 15.36
N ASP A 58 -4.22 -13.27 14.83
CA ASP A 58 -5.18 -14.23 15.38
C ASP A 58 -4.62 -14.86 16.66
N GLU A 59 -5.21 -14.52 17.79
CA GLU A 59 -4.73 -14.99 19.11
C GLU A 59 -4.74 -16.52 19.25
N LYS A 60 -5.78 -17.19 18.72
CA LYS A 60 -5.88 -18.66 18.78
C LYS A 60 -4.75 -19.32 17.97
N LYS A 61 -4.52 -18.81 16.77
CA LYS A 61 -3.41 -19.25 15.90
C LYS A 61 -2.03 -18.92 16.50
N GLY A 62 -1.91 -17.79 17.17
CA GLY A 62 -0.69 -17.42 17.90
C GLY A 62 -0.34 -18.40 19.00
N ARG A 63 -1.31 -18.79 19.82
CA ARG A 63 -1.13 -19.84 20.85
C ARG A 63 -0.74 -21.20 20.23
N GLU A 64 -1.34 -21.57 19.10
CA GLU A 64 -0.99 -22.79 18.36
C GLU A 64 0.47 -22.72 17.88
N LEU A 65 0.89 -21.59 17.27
CA LEU A 65 2.25 -21.41 16.77
C LEU A 65 3.29 -21.47 17.89
N ALA A 66 3.02 -20.85 19.04
CA ALA A 66 3.92 -20.85 20.19
C ALA A 66 4.28 -22.28 20.66
N LEU A 67 3.33 -23.23 20.55
CA LEU A 67 3.59 -24.64 20.85
C LEU A 67 4.45 -25.31 19.77
N LYS A 68 4.25 -24.95 18.49
CA LYS A 68 4.97 -25.54 17.36
C LYS A 68 6.45 -25.13 17.29
N VAL A 69 6.75 -23.89 17.71
CA VAL A 69 8.11 -23.33 17.64
C VAL A 69 8.84 -23.30 18.98
N LYS A 70 8.36 -24.00 19.98
CA LYS A 70 8.97 -24.07 21.33
C LYS A 70 10.42 -24.59 21.34
N ASP A 71 10.84 -25.26 20.26
CA ASP A 71 12.18 -25.75 20.00
C ASP A 71 13.10 -24.66 19.39
N THR A 72 12.60 -23.47 19.14
CA THR A 72 13.35 -22.31 18.63
C THR A 72 13.56 -21.25 19.73
N ASN A 73 14.43 -20.27 19.46
CA ASN A 73 14.63 -19.12 20.36
C ASN A 73 13.69 -17.93 20.06
N THR A 74 12.63 -18.15 19.28
CA THR A 74 11.69 -17.10 18.86
C THR A 74 10.60 -16.90 19.91
N THR A 75 10.46 -15.69 20.40
CA THR A 75 9.32 -15.29 21.25
C THR A 75 8.10 -15.01 20.39
N VAL A 76 6.97 -15.67 20.71
CA VAL A 76 5.71 -15.51 19.96
C VAL A 76 4.80 -14.54 20.70
N LEU A 77 4.55 -13.38 20.10
CA LEU A 77 3.52 -12.41 20.49
C LEU A 77 2.24 -12.69 19.70
N TYR A 78 1.07 -12.40 20.25
CA TYR A 78 -0.19 -12.62 19.55
C TYR A 78 -1.31 -11.72 20.04
N GLY A 79 -2.32 -11.55 19.18
CA GLY A 79 -3.46 -10.68 19.43
C GLY A 79 -3.22 -9.23 19.02
N LYS A 80 -4.31 -8.47 18.87
CA LYS A 80 -4.30 -7.10 18.37
C LYS A 80 -3.42 -6.17 19.24
N ASP A 81 -3.49 -6.32 20.55
CA ASP A 81 -2.88 -5.38 21.51
C ASP A 81 -1.35 -5.44 21.50
N SER A 82 -0.75 -6.59 21.15
CA SER A 82 0.71 -6.75 21.10
C SER A 82 1.35 -6.36 19.76
N LEU A 83 0.57 -5.91 18.77
CA LEU A 83 1.10 -5.56 17.45
C LEU A 83 2.02 -4.32 17.50
N CYS A 84 1.70 -3.33 18.34
CA CYS A 84 2.55 -2.15 18.54
C CYS A 84 3.84 -2.50 19.31
N GLU A 85 3.78 -3.43 20.25
CA GLU A 85 4.96 -3.96 20.95
C GLU A 85 5.87 -4.71 19.97
N PHE A 86 5.30 -5.57 19.15
CA PHE A 86 6.03 -6.29 18.10
C PHE A 86 6.79 -5.36 17.16
N ALA A 87 6.19 -4.23 16.75
CA ALA A 87 6.83 -3.29 15.84
C ALA A 87 8.19 -2.80 16.34
N LEU A 88 8.40 -2.76 17.66
CA LEU A 88 9.64 -2.31 18.33
C LEU A 88 10.50 -3.47 18.86
N SER A 89 9.99 -4.69 18.87
CA SER A 89 10.67 -5.85 19.47
C SER A 89 11.99 -6.13 18.75
N GLY A 90 13.06 -6.37 19.52
CA GLY A 90 14.39 -6.65 18.97
C GLY A 90 15.16 -5.41 18.51
N ASP A 91 14.69 -4.21 18.84
CA ASP A 91 15.32 -2.93 18.53
C ASP A 91 15.67 -2.79 17.03
N PRO A 92 14.63 -2.78 16.14
CA PRO A 92 14.84 -2.73 14.70
C PRO A 92 15.30 -1.36 14.23
N ASP A 93 16.18 -1.32 13.22
CA ASP A 93 16.56 -0.09 12.52
C ASP A 93 15.49 0.32 11.50
N THR A 94 14.73 -0.67 11.00
CA THR A 94 13.70 -0.45 9.99
C THR A 94 12.49 -1.35 10.26
N LEU A 95 11.29 -0.79 10.11
CA LEU A 95 10.02 -1.52 10.07
C LEU A 95 9.48 -1.52 8.64
N LEU A 96 9.33 -2.70 8.04
CA LEU A 96 8.52 -2.85 6.82
C LEU A 96 7.06 -3.01 7.22
N THR A 97 6.19 -2.13 6.74
CA THR A 97 4.75 -2.23 6.94
C THR A 97 4.09 -2.77 5.66
N SER A 98 3.77 -4.06 5.65
CA SER A 98 3.19 -4.75 4.48
C SER A 98 1.90 -5.52 4.80
N VAL A 99 1.19 -5.08 5.83
CA VAL A 99 -0.17 -5.53 6.14
C VAL A 99 -1.20 -4.83 5.26
N VAL A 100 -2.41 -5.38 5.17
CA VAL A 100 -3.52 -4.82 4.39
C VAL A 100 -4.47 -4.08 5.33
N GLY A 101 -5.02 -2.96 4.86
CA GLY A 101 -6.00 -2.16 5.60
C GLY A 101 -5.37 -1.27 6.70
N SER A 102 -6.22 -0.67 7.50
CA SER A 102 -5.83 0.33 8.52
C SER A 102 -5.07 -0.24 9.72
N ILE A 103 -4.95 -1.57 9.82
CA ILE A 103 -4.26 -2.25 10.94
C ILE A 103 -2.78 -1.85 11.08
N GLY A 104 -2.14 -1.44 9.97
CA GLY A 104 -0.76 -0.99 9.94
C GLY A 104 -0.52 0.40 10.53
N LEU A 105 -1.55 1.22 10.73
CA LEU A 105 -1.42 2.62 11.14
C LEU A 105 -0.77 2.76 12.53
N PHE A 106 -1.34 2.13 13.55
CA PHE A 106 -0.87 2.30 14.94
C PHE A 106 0.56 1.78 15.16
N PRO A 107 0.94 0.56 14.69
CA PRO A 107 2.33 0.10 14.81
C PRO A 107 3.31 0.97 14.01
N THR A 108 2.91 1.54 12.85
CA THR A 108 3.72 2.48 12.09
C THR A 108 3.95 3.79 12.87
N VAL A 109 2.87 4.37 13.43
CA VAL A 109 2.97 5.57 14.28
C VAL A 109 3.88 5.32 15.48
N LYS A 110 3.72 4.17 16.15
CA LYS A 110 4.53 3.80 17.31
C LYS A 110 6.02 3.65 16.96
N ALA A 111 6.31 3.04 15.80
CA ALA A 111 7.67 2.93 15.28
C ALA A 111 8.30 4.30 14.97
N ILE A 112 7.53 5.21 14.34
CA ILE A 112 7.97 6.59 14.09
C ILE A 112 8.31 7.32 15.39
N GLU A 113 7.44 7.25 16.39
CA GLU A 113 7.64 7.88 17.70
C GLU A 113 8.88 7.35 18.44
N SER A 114 9.30 6.13 18.09
CA SER A 114 10.50 5.48 18.66
C SER A 114 11.76 5.65 17.79
N GLY A 115 11.70 6.42 16.71
CA GLY A 115 12.86 6.70 15.86
C GLY A 115 13.17 5.60 14.83
N VAL A 116 12.30 4.61 14.65
CA VAL A 116 12.49 3.50 13.71
C VAL A 116 12.14 3.94 12.29
N LYS A 117 13.05 3.75 11.33
CA LYS A 117 12.82 4.04 9.91
C LYS A 117 11.67 3.19 9.36
N ILE A 118 10.83 3.79 8.53
CA ILE A 118 9.69 3.09 7.91
C ILE A 118 9.98 2.77 6.44
N ALA A 119 9.87 1.50 6.07
CA ALA A 119 9.69 1.04 4.70
C ALA A 119 8.18 0.82 4.48
N LEU A 120 7.51 1.76 3.81
CA LEU A 120 6.06 1.81 3.75
C LEU A 120 5.51 1.11 2.51
N ALA A 121 4.85 -0.04 2.71
CA ALA A 121 4.08 -0.73 1.67
C ALA A 121 2.57 -0.72 1.92
N ASN A 122 2.14 -0.41 3.17
CA ASN A 122 0.73 -0.28 3.53
C ASN A 122 0.21 1.12 3.17
N LYS A 123 -0.38 1.24 1.99
CA LYS A 123 -0.86 2.55 1.48
C LYS A 123 -1.98 3.15 2.32
N GLU A 124 -2.80 2.31 2.95
CA GLU A 124 -3.92 2.74 3.77
C GLU A 124 -3.46 3.59 4.97
N THR A 125 -2.24 3.40 5.44
CA THR A 125 -1.64 4.24 6.50
C THR A 125 -1.60 5.72 6.12
N LEU A 126 -1.21 6.06 4.88
CA LEU A 126 -1.16 7.45 4.43
C LEU A 126 -2.47 7.91 3.82
N VAL A 127 -3.24 7.04 3.18
CA VAL A 127 -4.57 7.38 2.68
C VAL A 127 -5.48 7.80 3.82
N ALA A 128 -5.49 7.04 4.91
CA ALA A 128 -6.39 7.27 6.02
C ALA A 128 -5.88 8.32 7.03
N ALA A 129 -4.57 8.44 7.24
CA ALA A 129 -4.01 9.30 8.28
C ALA A 129 -2.73 10.03 7.85
N GLY A 130 -2.59 10.35 6.55
CA GLY A 130 -1.35 10.86 5.99
C GLY A 130 -0.82 12.13 6.65
N LYS A 131 -1.69 13.11 6.94
CA LYS A 131 -1.33 14.34 7.67
C LYS A 131 -0.67 14.00 9.00
N LEU A 132 -1.34 13.20 9.83
CA LEU A 132 -0.84 12.83 11.17
C LEU A 132 0.46 12.04 11.13
N VAL A 133 0.57 11.09 10.20
CA VAL A 133 1.76 10.25 10.05
C VAL A 133 2.96 11.06 9.60
N MET A 134 2.79 11.95 8.61
CA MET A 134 3.89 12.78 8.09
C MET A 134 4.32 13.86 9.09
N GLU A 135 3.38 14.46 9.84
CA GLU A 135 3.70 15.39 10.93
C GLU A 135 4.53 14.71 12.03
N LYS A 136 4.15 13.47 12.43
CA LYS A 136 4.93 12.69 13.41
C LYS A 136 6.30 12.29 12.85
N ALA A 137 6.39 11.84 11.61
CA ALA A 137 7.65 11.50 10.97
C ALA A 137 8.60 12.70 10.93
N LYS A 138 8.08 13.88 10.58
CA LYS A 138 8.85 15.14 10.60
C LYS A 138 9.31 15.51 12.02
N LYS A 139 8.40 15.42 13.00
CA LYS A 139 8.70 15.74 14.42
C LYS A 139 9.80 14.86 15.00
N HIS A 140 9.80 13.57 14.66
CA HIS A 140 10.76 12.59 15.17
C HIS A 140 11.95 12.38 14.24
N HIS A 141 12.06 13.14 13.13
CA HIS A 141 13.11 13.03 12.12
C HIS A 141 13.26 11.62 11.53
N VAL A 142 12.16 10.90 11.41
CA VAL A 142 12.12 9.52 10.89
C VAL A 142 11.83 9.55 9.40
N PRO A 143 12.70 8.95 8.55
CA PRO A 143 12.42 8.83 7.13
C PRO A 143 11.36 7.76 6.86
N ILE A 144 10.40 8.09 6.00
CA ILE A 144 9.46 7.14 5.41
C ILE A 144 9.91 6.89 3.96
N ILE A 145 10.33 5.67 3.67
CA ILE A 145 10.76 5.25 2.34
C ILE A 145 9.65 4.43 1.69
N PRO A 146 9.10 4.88 0.54
CA PRO A 146 8.01 4.17 -0.11
C PRO A 146 8.48 2.85 -0.74
N VAL A 147 7.66 1.82 -0.56
CA VAL A 147 7.82 0.49 -1.16
C VAL A 147 6.85 0.29 -2.32
N ASP A 148 5.70 0.99 -2.33
CA ASP A 148 4.84 1.02 -3.50
C ASP A 148 5.65 1.42 -4.74
N SER A 149 5.46 0.72 -5.89
CA SER A 149 6.33 0.87 -7.06
C SER A 149 6.32 2.28 -7.64
N GLU A 150 5.15 2.90 -7.71
CA GLU A 150 4.96 4.23 -8.24
C GLU A 150 5.57 5.30 -7.33
N HIS A 151 5.35 5.19 -6.03
CA HIS A 151 5.94 6.15 -5.07
C HIS A 151 7.45 5.96 -4.95
N SER A 152 7.94 4.72 -5.00
CA SER A 152 9.38 4.44 -5.07
C SER A 152 10.01 5.06 -6.32
N ALA A 153 9.31 5.00 -7.47
CA ALA A 153 9.76 5.62 -8.71
C ALA A 153 9.86 7.14 -8.58
N VAL A 154 8.82 7.79 -8.04
CA VAL A 154 8.84 9.24 -7.76
C VAL A 154 9.97 9.59 -6.78
N PHE A 155 10.09 8.84 -5.69
CA PHE A 155 11.15 9.04 -4.71
C PHE A 155 12.55 8.95 -5.35
N GLN A 156 12.78 7.98 -6.25
CA GLN A 156 14.03 7.83 -6.98
C GLN A 156 14.27 8.94 -8.00
N ALA A 157 13.23 9.38 -8.71
CA ALA A 157 13.33 10.45 -9.70
C ALA A 157 13.59 11.84 -9.08
N LEU A 158 13.25 12.01 -7.81
CA LEU A 158 13.52 13.24 -7.05
C LEU A 158 14.95 13.30 -6.47
N GLN A 159 15.71 12.19 -6.50
CA GLN A 159 17.07 12.19 -5.91
C GLN A 159 18.01 13.14 -6.66
N GLY A 160 18.74 13.96 -5.92
CA GLY A 160 19.71 14.91 -6.47
C GLY A 160 19.10 16.23 -6.99
N ASN A 161 17.78 16.40 -6.89
CA ASN A 161 17.08 17.62 -7.26
C ASN A 161 16.44 18.28 -6.04
N GLU A 162 16.25 19.60 -6.10
CA GLU A 162 15.58 20.34 -5.03
C GLU A 162 14.05 20.29 -5.20
N ARG A 163 13.31 20.16 -4.12
CA ARG A 163 11.83 20.11 -4.14
C ARG A 163 11.19 21.36 -4.75
N LYS A 164 11.82 22.53 -4.61
CA LYS A 164 11.34 23.79 -5.21
C LYS A 164 11.26 23.73 -6.74
N ASP A 165 12.03 22.82 -7.37
CA ASP A 165 12.10 22.69 -8.83
C ASP A 165 11.05 21.68 -9.36
N LEU A 166 10.39 20.93 -8.49
CA LEU A 166 9.28 20.06 -8.83
C LEU A 166 8.10 20.89 -9.32
N LYS A 167 7.60 20.58 -10.52
CA LYS A 167 6.36 21.14 -11.07
C LYS A 167 5.17 20.25 -10.77
N ARG A 168 5.25 18.96 -11.11
CA ARG A 168 4.21 17.96 -10.83
C ARG A 168 4.74 16.55 -10.81
N ILE A 169 3.96 15.67 -10.19
CA ILE A 169 4.14 14.22 -10.23
C ILE A 169 3.22 13.63 -11.30
N ILE A 170 3.70 12.64 -12.03
CA ILE A 170 2.92 11.90 -13.03
C ILE A 170 2.96 10.42 -12.64
N LEU A 171 1.89 9.95 -11.99
CA LEU A 171 1.75 8.55 -11.61
C LEU A 171 1.32 7.72 -12.83
N THR A 172 1.98 6.60 -13.08
CA THR A 172 1.54 5.66 -14.11
C THR A 172 0.57 4.63 -13.53
N ALA A 173 -0.40 4.22 -14.32
CA ALA A 173 -1.35 3.15 -14.01
C ALA A 173 -1.28 2.08 -15.08
N SER A 174 -1.37 0.79 -14.72
CA SER A 174 -1.54 -0.27 -15.73
C SER A 174 -2.86 -0.18 -16.49
N GLY A 175 -3.84 0.51 -15.93
CA GLY A 175 -5.22 0.57 -16.40
C GLY A 175 -6.09 -0.58 -15.88
N GLY A 176 -5.50 -1.59 -15.24
CA GLY A 176 -6.20 -2.74 -14.69
C GLY A 176 -6.79 -3.68 -15.76
N PRO A 177 -7.50 -4.73 -15.34
CA PRO A 177 -8.06 -5.74 -16.26
C PRO A 177 -9.19 -5.20 -17.16
N PHE A 178 -9.74 -4.04 -16.84
CA PHE A 178 -10.87 -3.46 -17.57
C PHE A 178 -10.50 -2.22 -18.40
N PHE A 179 -9.23 -1.97 -18.60
CA PHE A 179 -8.76 -0.87 -19.44
C PHE A 179 -9.41 -0.91 -20.83
N GLY A 180 -9.98 0.22 -21.25
CA GLY A 180 -10.66 0.38 -22.55
C GLY A 180 -12.10 -0.10 -22.59
N LYS A 181 -12.68 -0.62 -21.49
CA LYS A 181 -14.09 -1.02 -21.43
C LYS A 181 -15.01 0.16 -21.14
N SER A 182 -16.20 0.11 -21.73
CA SER A 182 -17.30 1.05 -21.46
C SER A 182 -18.04 0.70 -20.17
N LEU A 183 -18.79 1.67 -19.62
CA LEU A 183 -19.63 1.44 -18.44
C LEU A 183 -20.65 0.31 -18.64
N ASP A 184 -21.22 0.18 -19.85
CA ASP A 184 -22.18 -0.89 -20.14
C ASP A 184 -21.54 -2.27 -20.10
N GLU A 185 -20.30 -2.40 -20.58
CA GLU A 185 -19.56 -3.65 -20.47
C GLU A 185 -19.22 -3.98 -19.01
N LEU A 186 -18.93 -2.95 -18.19
CA LEU A 186 -18.60 -3.14 -16.76
C LEU A 186 -19.78 -3.69 -15.94
N ARG A 187 -21.02 -3.43 -16.33
CA ARG A 187 -22.22 -3.96 -15.64
C ARG A 187 -22.27 -5.48 -15.58
N GLY A 188 -21.67 -6.15 -16.56
CA GLY A 188 -21.64 -7.61 -16.64
C GLY A 188 -20.37 -8.25 -16.09
N MET A 189 -19.40 -7.46 -15.56
CA MET A 189 -18.13 -7.99 -15.09
C MET A 189 -18.28 -8.67 -13.72
N THR A 190 -17.68 -9.86 -13.65
CA THR A 190 -17.69 -10.71 -12.45
C THR A 190 -16.42 -10.55 -11.64
N ARG A 191 -16.44 -11.05 -10.40
CA ARG A 191 -15.23 -11.21 -9.56
C ARG A 191 -14.11 -11.93 -10.31
N LYS A 192 -14.44 -13.00 -11.05
CA LYS A 192 -13.44 -13.77 -11.81
C LYS A 192 -12.75 -12.92 -12.90
N ASP A 193 -13.48 -11.98 -13.49
CA ASP A 193 -12.91 -11.09 -14.51
C ASP A 193 -12.06 -10.00 -13.89
N ALA A 194 -12.51 -9.42 -12.78
CA ALA A 194 -11.77 -8.39 -12.04
C ALA A 194 -10.43 -8.90 -11.47
N LEU A 195 -10.34 -10.19 -11.14
CA LEU A 195 -9.12 -10.79 -10.58
C LEU A 195 -8.06 -11.19 -11.63
N LYS A 196 -8.31 -10.96 -12.94
CA LYS A 196 -7.36 -11.24 -14.03
C LYS A 196 -6.49 -10.03 -14.34
N HIS A 197 -5.56 -9.66 -13.44
CA HIS A 197 -4.65 -8.55 -13.73
C HIS A 197 -3.61 -8.96 -14.81
N PRO A 198 -3.34 -8.08 -15.85
CA PRO A 198 -2.49 -8.46 -16.97
C PRO A 198 -1.01 -8.61 -16.63
N ASN A 199 -0.48 -7.80 -15.70
CA ASN A 199 0.97 -7.69 -15.47
C ASN A 199 1.41 -8.08 -14.05
N TRP A 200 0.51 -8.03 -13.06
CA TRP A 200 0.86 -8.20 -11.65
C TRP A 200 0.10 -9.35 -11.01
N SER A 201 0.81 -10.14 -10.21
CA SER A 201 0.19 -11.11 -9.31
C SER A 201 0.05 -10.49 -7.91
N MET A 202 -1.17 -10.13 -7.54
CA MET A 202 -1.47 -9.36 -6.34
C MET A 202 -2.56 -10.03 -5.50
N GLY A 203 -2.76 -9.56 -4.26
CA GLY A 203 -3.89 -9.95 -3.44
C GLY A 203 -5.24 -9.55 -4.07
N ALA A 204 -6.32 -10.23 -3.67
CA ALA A 204 -7.64 -10.03 -4.27
C ALA A 204 -8.15 -8.58 -4.14
N LYS A 205 -8.02 -7.98 -2.94
CA LYS A 205 -8.47 -6.59 -2.69
C LYS A 205 -7.80 -5.59 -3.63
N ILE A 206 -6.47 -5.57 -3.69
CA ILE A 206 -5.72 -4.61 -4.52
C ILE A 206 -5.93 -4.87 -6.02
N THR A 207 -6.23 -6.11 -6.43
CA THR A 207 -6.56 -6.44 -7.82
C THR A 207 -7.91 -5.84 -8.23
N VAL A 208 -8.93 -5.87 -7.36
CA VAL A 208 -10.21 -5.18 -7.57
C VAL A 208 -10.00 -3.66 -7.55
N ASP A 209 -9.20 -3.12 -6.63
CA ASP A 209 -8.85 -1.70 -6.62
C ASP A 209 -8.15 -1.25 -7.92
N SER A 210 -7.32 -2.11 -8.50
CA SER A 210 -6.72 -1.86 -9.82
C SER A 210 -7.78 -1.85 -10.92
N ALA A 211 -8.74 -2.80 -10.89
CA ALA A 211 -9.83 -2.88 -11.87
C ALA A 211 -10.74 -1.65 -11.85
N THR A 212 -10.95 -1.05 -10.68
CA THR A 212 -11.78 0.15 -10.48
C THR A 212 -11.00 1.46 -10.62
N LEU A 213 -9.68 1.43 -10.77
CA LEU A 213 -8.74 2.54 -10.62
C LEU A 213 -8.70 3.18 -9.22
N MET A 214 -9.34 2.59 -8.20
CA MET A 214 -9.22 3.05 -6.82
C MET A 214 -7.79 2.91 -6.29
N ASN A 215 -7.06 1.85 -6.67
CA ASN A 215 -5.65 1.71 -6.30
C ASN A 215 -4.86 2.96 -6.70
N LYS A 216 -5.07 3.46 -7.92
CA LYS A 216 -4.42 4.68 -8.40
C LYS A 216 -4.96 5.94 -7.69
N GLY A 217 -6.24 5.95 -7.34
CA GLY A 217 -6.81 7.01 -6.50
C GLY A 217 -6.15 7.09 -5.13
N PHE A 218 -5.94 5.96 -4.47
CA PHE A 218 -5.20 5.91 -3.20
C PHE A 218 -3.75 6.34 -3.35
N GLU A 219 -3.10 5.98 -4.44
CA GLU A 219 -1.75 6.42 -4.72
C GLU A 219 -1.64 7.93 -4.95
N VAL A 220 -2.65 8.58 -5.53
CA VAL A 220 -2.72 10.05 -5.61
C VAL A 220 -2.76 10.67 -4.21
N ILE A 221 -3.59 10.13 -3.31
CA ILE A 221 -3.69 10.60 -1.92
C ILE A 221 -2.36 10.38 -1.18
N GLU A 222 -1.75 9.21 -1.33
CA GLU A 222 -0.48 8.86 -0.71
C GLU A 222 0.67 9.77 -1.21
N ALA A 223 0.74 10.02 -2.53
CA ALA A 223 1.73 10.89 -3.13
C ALA A 223 1.63 12.33 -2.61
N ARG A 224 0.41 12.85 -2.39
CA ARG A 224 0.17 14.15 -1.76
C ARG A 224 0.92 14.29 -0.44
N TRP A 225 0.85 13.25 0.39
CA TRP A 225 1.48 13.27 1.71
C TRP A 225 2.98 12.99 1.65
N LEU A 226 3.42 11.99 0.91
CA LEU A 226 4.85 11.63 0.81
C LEU A 226 5.70 12.75 0.20
N PHE A 227 5.16 13.44 -0.79
CA PHE A 227 5.93 14.40 -1.58
C PHE A 227 5.48 15.86 -1.36
N ASP A 228 4.55 16.10 -0.46
CA ASP A 228 4.05 17.43 -0.10
C ASP A 228 3.71 18.31 -1.32
N THR A 229 2.97 17.75 -2.28
CA THR A 229 2.49 18.44 -3.48
C THR A 229 1.07 18.01 -3.82
N ALA A 230 0.25 18.98 -4.29
CA ALA A 230 -1.09 18.71 -4.81
C ALA A 230 -1.11 18.51 -6.34
N ASP A 231 -0.01 18.84 -7.02
CA ASP A 231 0.10 18.75 -8.48
C ASP A 231 0.46 17.31 -8.86
N ILE A 232 -0.56 16.46 -8.93
CA ILE A 232 -0.41 15.02 -9.21
C ILE A 232 -1.36 14.64 -10.33
N ASP A 233 -0.78 14.22 -11.46
CA ASP A 233 -1.50 13.66 -12.59
C ASP A 233 -1.38 12.13 -12.65
N VAL A 234 -2.32 11.52 -13.36
CA VAL A 234 -2.30 10.08 -13.66
C VAL A 234 -2.30 9.88 -15.17
N VAL A 235 -1.45 8.96 -15.62
CA VAL A 235 -1.43 8.48 -17.00
C VAL A 235 -1.51 6.96 -17.04
N VAL A 236 -2.30 6.40 -17.96
CA VAL A 236 -2.36 4.95 -18.15
C VAL A 236 -1.20 4.52 -19.04
N HIS A 237 -0.39 3.60 -18.53
CA HIS A 237 0.76 2.99 -19.20
C HIS A 237 0.67 1.46 -19.07
N PRO A 238 -0.01 0.77 -20.01
CA PRO A 238 -0.35 -0.64 -19.86
C PRO A 238 0.83 -1.57 -19.72
N GLN A 239 1.99 -1.24 -20.32
CA GLN A 239 3.19 -2.07 -20.26
C GLN A 239 3.84 -2.12 -18.88
N SER A 240 3.54 -1.15 -17.99
CA SER A 240 4.09 -1.06 -16.63
C SER A 240 5.63 -1.11 -16.57
N ILE A 241 6.30 -0.54 -17.57
CA ILE A 241 7.77 -0.41 -17.63
C ILE A 241 8.22 0.90 -16.98
N ILE A 242 7.50 1.99 -17.23
CA ILE A 242 7.66 3.24 -16.49
C ILE A 242 6.78 3.13 -15.24
N HIS A 243 7.41 3.21 -14.07
CA HIS A 243 6.68 3.07 -12.80
C HIS A 243 6.13 4.40 -12.28
N SER A 244 6.71 5.53 -12.60
CA SER A 244 6.16 6.90 -12.50
C SER A 244 7.22 7.91 -12.93
N MET A 245 6.81 9.18 -13.00
CA MET A 245 7.63 10.28 -13.51
C MET A 245 7.46 11.52 -12.64
N VAL A 246 8.44 12.42 -12.70
CA VAL A 246 8.35 13.79 -12.17
C VAL A 246 8.65 14.79 -13.28
N GLU A 247 7.85 15.85 -13.40
CA GLU A 247 8.10 16.98 -14.27
C GLU A 247 8.65 18.14 -13.45
N TYR A 248 9.78 18.68 -13.88
CA TYR A 248 10.40 19.85 -13.28
C TYR A 248 9.93 21.16 -13.94
N ARG A 249 10.24 22.32 -13.33
CA ARG A 249 9.81 23.63 -13.82
C ARG A 249 10.35 23.99 -15.21
N ASP A 250 11.48 23.43 -15.59
CA ASP A 250 12.08 23.56 -16.92
C ASP A 250 11.44 22.64 -17.97
N HIS A 251 10.38 21.91 -17.60
CA HIS A 251 9.66 20.92 -18.39
C HIS A 251 10.42 19.61 -18.66
N SER A 252 11.61 19.43 -18.09
CA SER A 252 12.23 18.12 -18.12
C SER A 252 11.41 17.11 -17.32
N VAL A 253 11.33 15.88 -17.83
CA VAL A 253 10.65 14.76 -17.16
C VAL A 253 11.66 13.66 -16.84
N ILE A 254 11.75 13.30 -15.57
CA ILE A 254 12.58 12.18 -15.11
C ILE A 254 11.67 11.00 -14.72
N ALA A 255 11.95 9.82 -15.27
CA ALA A 255 11.18 8.61 -15.08
C ALA A 255 12.06 7.49 -14.52
N GLN A 256 11.52 6.69 -13.61
CA GLN A 256 12.15 5.43 -13.23
C GLN A 256 11.52 4.29 -14.03
N LEU A 257 12.37 3.51 -14.68
CA LEU A 257 12.00 2.36 -15.50
C LEU A 257 12.53 1.07 -14.87
N GLY A 258 11.77 0.00 -15.02
CA GLY A 258 12.17 -1.33 -14.57
C GLY A 258 11.20 -2.42 -15.05
N VAL A 259 11.56 -3.67 -14.86
CA VAL A 259 10.60 -4.77 -14.99
C VAL A 259 9.55 -4.69 -13.87
N PRO A 260 8.31 -5.15 -14.10
CA PRO A 260 7.27 -5.14 -13.06
C PRO A 260 7.60 -6.16 -11.96
N SER A 261 8.35 -5.72 -10.95
CA SER A 261 8.77 -6.53 -9.80
C SER A 261 8.86 -5.67 -8.54
N MET A 262 8.20 -6.13 -7.48
CA MET A 262 8.27 -5.46 -6.17
C MET A 262 9.62 -5.63 -5.47
N LYS A 263 10.48 -6.56 -5.91
CA LYS A 263 11.82 -6.74 -5.34
C LYS A 263 12.69 -5.49 -5.47
N ILE A 264 12.55 -4.72 -6.57
CA ILE A 264 13.30 -3.48 -6.79
C ILE A 264 12.98 -2.42 -5.73
N PRO A 265 11.71 -1.97 -5.56
CA PRO A 265 11.38 -0.95 -4.56
C PRO A 265 11.57 -1.45 -3.11
N ILE A 266 11.30 -2.73 -2.82
CA ILE A 266 11.57 -3.33 -1.51
C ILE A 266 13.06 -3.23 -1.18
N GLN A 267 13.92 -3.70 -2.08
CA GLN A 267 15.37 -3.64 -1.89
C GLN A 267 15.85 -2.22 -1.71
N TYR A 268 15.39 -1.29 -2.55
CA TYR A 268 15.80 0.11 -2.45
C TYR A 268 15.38 0.74 -1.12
N ALA A 269 14.20 0.42 -0.61
CA ALA A 269 13.77 0.88 0.72
C ALA A 269 14.66 0.37 1.86
N PHE A 270 15.20 -0.84 1.72
CA PHE A 270 16.11 -1.42 2.72
C PHE A 270 17.53 -0.87 2.61
N THR A 271 18.01 -0.59 1.40
CA THR A 271 19.41 -0.23 1.15
C THR A 271 19.64 1.26 0.99
N TYR A 272 18.58 2.06 0.81
CA TYR A 272 18.69 3.51 0.60
C TYR A 272 19.67 4.17 1.61
N PRO A 273 20.58 5.05 1.12
CA PRO A 273 20.67 5.60 -0.25
C PRO A 273 21.44 4.72 -1.27
N GLU A 274 21.98 3.60 -0.87
CA GLU A 274 22.80 2.75 -1.73
C GLU A 274 21.97 1.92 -2.71
N ARG A 275 22.56 1.63 -3.90
CA ARG A 275 22.03 0.68 -4.87
C ARG A 275 22.85 -0.59 -4.83
N GLN A 276 22.18 -1.72 -4.60
CA GLN A 276 22.80 -3.04 -4.56
C GLN A 276 22.28 -3.90 -5.75
N PRO A 277 23.03 -4.94 -6.18
CA PRO A 277 22.52 -5.90 -7.14
C PRO A 277 21.19 -6.49 -6.68
N CYS A 278 20.20 -6.53 -7.58
CA CYS A 278 18.85 -7.04 -7.27
C CYS A 278 18.60 -8.34 -8.07
N PRO A 279 17.98 -9.36 -7.46
CA PRO A 279 17.74 -10.65 -8.12
C PRO A 279 16.51 -10.57 -9.05
N VAL A 280 16.56 -9.67 -10.02
CA VAL A 280 15.56 -9.48 -11.09
C VAL A 280 16.27 -9.22 -12.41
N ASP A 281 15.62 -9.57 -13.52
CA ASP A 281 16.14 -9.31 -14.85
C ASP A 281 16.15 -7.81 -15.18
N SER A 282 17.10 -7.38 -16.02
CA SER A 282 17.11 -6.03 -16.57
C SER A 282 16.05 -5.87 -17.66
N PRO A 283 15.43 -4.70 -17.80
CA PRO A 283 14.50 -4.44 -18.89
C PRO A 283 15.24 -4.53 -20.24
N ASN A 284 14.69 -5.32 -21.17
CA ASN A 284 15.23 -5.45 -22.52
C ASN A 284 14.51 -4.47 -23.46
N PHE A 285 15.08 -3.30 -23.68
CA PHE A 285 14.49 -2.25 -24.50
C PHE A 285 14.31 -2.63 -25.98
N PHE A 286 15.12 -3.56 -26.53
CA PHE A 286 14.92 -4.07 -27.88
C PHE A 286 13.65 -4.91 -28.01
N ARG A 287 13.24 -5.62 -26.94
CA ARG A 287 11.99 -6.40 -26.89
C ARG A 287 10.79 -5.55 -26.51
N ILE A 288 10.99 -4.56 -25.66
CA ILE A 288 9.92 -3.63 -25.24
C ILE A 288 9.44 -2.81 -26.44
N GLY A 289 10.37 -2.30 -27.27
CA GLY A 289 10.09 -1.57 -28.50
C GLY A 289 9.41 -0.21 -28.23
N ASN A 290 8.10 -0.22 -27.99
CA ASN A 290 7.30 0.99 -27.82
C ASN A 290 6.71 1.08 -26.42
N LEU A 291 6.58 2.30 -25.91
CA LEU A 291 5.88 2.64 -24.69
C LEU A 291 4.65 3.49 -25.04
N SER A 292 3.50 3.13 -24.50
CA SER A 292 2.22 3.78 -24.81
C SER A 292 1.64 4.46 -23.59
N PHE A 293 1.00 5.61 -23.82
CA PHE A 293 0.38 6.41 -22.77
C PHE A 293 -1.04 6.79 -23.20
N PHE A 294 -1.99 6.74 -22.24
CA PHE A 294 -3.37 7.07 -22.47
C PHE A 294 -3.90 7.92 -21.32
N GLU A 295 -4.88 8.77 -21.62
CA GLU A 295 -5.62 9.50 -20.59
C GLU A 295 -6.49 8.53 -19.78
N PRO A 296 -6.54 8.63 -18.43
CA PRO A 296 -7.43 7.81 -17.62
C PRO A 296 -8.89 8.22 -17.83
N ASP A 297 -9.77 7.25 -18.11
CA ASP A 297 -11.21 7.48 -18.22
C ASP A 297 -11.86 7.62 -16.83
N LYS A 298 -11.82 8.82 -16.28
CA LYS A 298 -12.41 9.15 -14.97
C LYS A 298 -13.95 9.10 -14.96
N LYS A 299 -14.61 9.07 -16.14
CA LYS A 299 -16.08 8.97 -16.23
C LYS A 299 -16.56 7.55 -16.05
N THR A 300 -15.89 6.61 -16.70
CA THR A 300 -16.16 5.17 -16.56
C THR A 300 -15.62 4.64 -15.22
N PHE A 301 -14.42 5.02 -14.85
CA PHE A 301 -13.74 4.61 -13.60
C PHE A 301 -13.80 5.73 -12.56
N ARG A 302 -15.02 6.00 -12.06
CA ARG A 302 -15.30 7.16 -11.19
C ARG A 302 -14.53 7.18 -9.88
N LEU A 303 -14.08 6.02 -9.38
CA LEU A 303 -13.35 5.93 -8.12
C LEU A 303 -12.02 6.70 -8.15
N LEU A 304 -11.37 6.83 -9.31
CA LEU A 304 -10.21 7.70 -9.45
C LEU A 304 -10.58 9.18 -9.24
N GLN A 305 -11.71 9.63 -9.81
CA GLN A 305 -12.18 11.01 -9.57
C GLN A 305 -12.60 11.22 -8.12
N LEU A 306 -13.30 10.25 -7.50
CA LEU A 306 -13.70 10.34 -6.09
C LEU A 306 -12.49 10.46 -5.15
N ALA A 307 -11.35 9.85 -5.49
CA ALA A 307 -10.12 10.01 -4.71
C ALA A 307 -9.56 11.44 -4.80
N TYR A 308 -9.59 12.06 -5.99
CA TYR A 308 -9.24 13.49 -6.14
C TYR A 308 -10.21 14.40 -5.36
N ASP A 309 -11.51 14.11 -5.43
CA ASP A 309 -12.54 14.88 -4.74
C ASP A 309 -12.40 14.76 -3.21
N ALA A 310 -12.13 13.56 -2.70
CA ALA A 310 -11.85 13.32 -1.29
C ALA A 310 -10.58 14.07 -0.83
N LEU A 311 -9.53 14.07 -1.65
CA LEU A 311 -8.30 14.81 -1.36
C LEU A 311 -8.55 16.33 -1.35
N ALA A 312 -9.33 16.85 -2.30
CA ALA A 312 -9.70 18.27 -2.37
C ALA A 312 -10.61 18.71 -1.21
N SER A 313 -11.44 17.80 -0.69
CA SER A 313 -12.28 18.04 0.50
C SER A 313 -11.48 18.08 1.80
N ASP A 314 -10.24 17.57 1.78
CA ASP A 314 -9.30 17.52 2.91
C ASP A 314 -9.81 16.76 4.15
N GLY A 315 -9.06 16.82 5.24
CA GLY A 315 -9.45 16.26 6.54
C GLY A 315 -9.74 14.76 6.48
N THR A 316 -10.91 14.36 6.97
CA THR A 316 -11.30 12.96 7.13
C THR A 316 -11.91 12.30 5.87
N ALA A 317 -12.10 13.02 4.77
CA ALA A 317 -12.72 12.46 3.56
C ALA A 317 -11.91 11.29 2.93
N PRO A 318 -10.58 11.34 2.83
CA PRO A 318 -9.81 10.20 2.30
C PRO A 318 -9.91 8.94 3.15
N MET A 319 -9.97 9.06 4.50
CA MET A 319 -10.12 7.89 5.38
C MET A 319 -11.52 7.26 5.25
N VAL A 320 -12.55 8.09 5.08
CA VAL A 320 -13.92 7.60 4.84
C VAL A 320 -14.01 6.86 3.51
N LEU A 321 -13.39 7.40 2.45
CA LEU A 321 -13.30 6.72 1.15
C LEU A 321 -12.59 5.36 1.30
N ASN A 322 -11.51 5.29 2.08
CA ASN A 322 -10.81 4.03 2.31
C ASN A 322 -11.70 3.01 3.05
N GLY A 323 -12.33 3.41 4.16
CA GLY A 323 -13.20 2.54 4.96
C GLY A 323 -14.38 1.99 4.14
N ALA A 324 -15.05 2.86 3.37
CA ALA A 324 -16.14 2.46 2.48
C ALA A 324 -15.67 1.51 1.38
N ASN A 325 -14.53 1.81 0.74
CA ASN A 325 -13.98 0.97 -0.32
C ASN A 325 -13.58 -0.44 0.18
N GLU A 326 -13.05 -0.58 1.38
CA GLU A 326 -12.75 -1.90 1.94
C GLU A 326 -14.02 -2.76 2.04
N MET A 327 -15.13 -2.17 2.50
CA MET A 327 -16.42 -2.88 2.64
C MET A 327 -17.03 -3.23 1.28
N THR A 328 -17.03 -2.31 0.33
CA THR A 328 -17.61 -2.52 -1.00
C THR A 328 -16.81 -3.53 -1.82
N VAL A 329 -15.48 -3.49 -1.76
CA VAL A 329 -14.62 -4.48 -2.42
C VAL A 329 -14.82 -5.86 -1.81
N GLN A 330 -14.95 -5.96 -0.48
CA GLN A 330 -15.25 -7.24 0.17
C GLN A 330 -16.61 -7.78 -0.28
N ALA A 331 -17.66 -6.95 -0.28
CA ALA A 331 -18.99 -7.35 -0.73
C ALA A 331 -19.00 -7.82 -2.19
N PHE A 332 -18.24 -7.16 -3.07
CA PHE A 332 -18.05 -7.60 -4.45
C PHE A 332 -17.32 -8.95 -4.54
N LEU A 333 -16.26 -9.14 -3.77
CA LEU A 333 -15.52 -10.41 -3.70
C LEU A 333 -16.36 -11.57 -3.14
N GLU A 334 -17.41 -11.26 -2.37
CA GLU A 334 -18.39 -12.21 -1.85
C GLU A 334 -19.62 -12.38 -2.78
N ASP A 335 -19.57 -11.77 -3.98
CA ASP A 335 -20.65 -11.78 -4.99
C ASP A 335 -22.00 -11.19 -4.47
N LYS A 336 -21.95 -10.27 -3.48
CA LYS A 336 -23.11 -9.62 -2.89
C LYS A 336 -23.57 -8.39 -3.66
N ILE A 337 -22.66 -7.70 -4.33
CA ILE A 337 -22.92 -6.50 -5.14
C ILE A 337 -22.24 -6.62 -6.50
N ARG A 338 -22.67 -5.83 -7.48
CA ARG A 338 -22.05 -5.76 -8.81
C ARG A 338 -20.80 -4.90 -8.78
N PHE A 339 -19.96 -5.04 -9.80
CA PHE A 339 -18.74 -4.23 -9.96
C PHE A 339 -19.04 -2.71 -9.98
N THR A 340 -20.11 -2.29 -10.65
CA THR A 340 -20.50 -0.88 -10.75
C THR A 340 -20.99 -0.31 -9.43
N ASP A 341 -21.59 -1.14 -8.56
CA ASP A 341 -22.14 -0.70 -7.28
C ASP A 341 -21.02 -0.25 -6.30
N ILE A 342 -19.77 -0.74 -6.51
CA ILE A 342 -18.62 -0.28 -5.73
C ILE A 342 -18.49 1.25 -5.80
N ALA A 343 -18.53 1.83 -7.00
CA ALA A 343 -18.40 3.27 -7.18
C ALA A 343 -19.61 4.03 -6.65
N ASP A 344 -20.83 3.52 -6.88
CA ASP A 344 -22.07 4.15 -6.46
C ASP A 344 -22.15 4.26 -4.93
N ILE A 345 -21.81 3.18 -4.21
CA ILE A 345 -21.83 3.14 -2.74
C ILE A 345 -20.75 4.06 -2.16
N ASN A 346 -19.51 3.99 -2.66
CA ASN A 346 -18.42 4.86 -2.18
C ASN A 346 -18.75 6.35 -2.36
N GLU A 347 -19.35 6.72 -3.50
CA GLU A 347 -19.79 8.09 -3.77
C GLU A 347 -20.88 8.53 -2.78
N GLU A 348 -21.85 7.67 -2.49
CA GLU A 348 -22.94 7.99 -1.58
C GLU A 348 -22.45 8.13 -0.13
N VAL A 349 -21.54 7.26 0.34
CA VAL A 349 -20.90 7.39 1.67
C VAL A 349 -20.17 8.72 1.79
N LEU A 350 -19.39 9.12 0.76
CA LEU A 350 -18.70 10.41 0.77
C LEU A 350 -19.67 11.59 0.81
N LYS A 351 -20.81 11.54 0.08
CA LYS A 351 -21.83 12.60 0.12
C LYS A 351 -22.48 12.77 1.50
N ARG A 352 -22.65 11.69 2.25
CA ARG A 352 -23.22 11.71 3.61
C ARG A 352 -22.20 12.19 4.64
N HIS A 353 -20.91 12.11 4.32
CA HIS A 353 -19.85 12.53 5.24
C HIS A 353 -19.70 14.04 5.32
N LYS A 354 -19.40 14.53 6.54
CA LYS A 354 -19.00 15.92 6.79
C LYS A 354 -17.53 15.95 7.18
N PRO A 355 -16.61 16.34 6.28
CA PRO A 355 -15.17 16.31 6.54
C PRO A 355 -14.80 17.17 7.77
N LYS A 356 -13.93 16.62 8.61
CA LYS A 356 -13.31 17.30 9.74
C LYS A 356 -11.86 17.62 9.36
N ALA A 357 -11.52 18.89 9.20
CA ALA A 357 -10.20 19.33 8.70
C ALA A 357 -9.07 19.00 9.69
N ASP A 358 -9.29 19.25 10.97
CA ASP A 358 -8.34 18.88 12.03
C ASP A 358 -8.85 17.65 12.76
N TYR A 359 -8.09 16.57 12.70
CA TYR A 359 -8.48 15.28 13.26
C TYR A 359 -7.31 14.63 14.02
N THR A 360 -7.65 13.75 14.94
CA THR A 360 -6.72 12.97 15.77
C THR A 360 -6.78 11.49 15.38
N LEU A 361 -5.96 10.65 16.02
CA LEU A 361 -6.06 9.19 15.87
C LEU A 361 -7.37 8.62 16.44
N ASP A 362 -7.98 9.27 17.44
CA ASP A 362 -9.29 8.86 17.94
C ASP A 362 -10.39 9.19 16.93
N ASP A 363 -10.34 10.37 16.32
CA ASP A 363 -11.24 10.73 15.21
C ASP A 363 -11.11 9.76 14.03
N PHE A 364 -9.89 9.26 13.76
CA PHE A 364 -9.69 8.22 12.75
C PHE A 364 -10.50 6.96 13.07
N ILE A 365 -10.46 6.46 14.31
CA ILE A 365 -11.19 5.25 14.71
C ILE A 365 -12.70 5.45 14.51
N GLU A 366 -13.22 6.60 14.94
CA GLU A 366 -14.64 6.94 14.80
C GLU A 366 -15.08 7.06 13.34
N CYS A 367 -14.31 7.77 12.51
CA CYS A 367 -14.64 7.99 11.10
C CYS A 367 -14.52 6.70 10.27
N ASP A 368 -13.49 5.87 10.51
CA ASP A 368 -13.33 4.58 9.81
C ASP A 368 -14.48 3.63 10.16
N SER A 369 -14.86 3.57 11.47
CA SER A 369 -16.00 2.76 11.90
C SER A 369 -17.31 3.24 11.26
N TRP A 370 -17.58 4.55 11.30
CA TRP A 370 -18.75 5.14 10.67
C TRP A 370 -18.82 4.85 9.16
N ALA A 371 -17.70 5.02 8.46
CA ALA A 371 -17.66 4.77 7.02
C ALA A 371 -17.96 3.32 6.65
N ARG A 372 -17.48 2.38 7.47
CA ARG A 372 -17.75 0.94 7.31
C ARG A 372 -19.22 0.61 7.57
N GLU A 373 -19.78 1.15 8.64
CA GLU A 373 -21.19 0.94 9.00
C GLU A 373 -22.12 1.52 7.93
N GLU A 374 -21.85 2.74 7.44
CA GLU A 374 -22.63 3.40 6.41
C GLU A 374 -22.56 2.64 5.07
N ALA A 375 -21.36 2.18 4.68
CA ALA A 375 -21.20 1.34 3.51
C ALA A 375 -21.97 0.02 3.62
N LEU A 376 -21.98 -0.63 4.80
CA LEU A 376 -22.76 -1.85 5.04
C LEU A 376 -24.27 -1.62 4.93
N LEU A 377 -24.77 -0.49 5.40
CA LEU A 377 -26.19 -0.13 5.25
C LEU A 377 -26.55 -0.03 3.76
N LEU A 378 -25.76 0.70 2.98
CA LEU A 378 -25.98 0.85 1.55
C LEU A 378 -25.83 -0.47 0.76
N ILE A 379 -24.85 -1.31 1.13
CA ILE A 379 -24.70 -2.66 0.55
C ILE A 379 -25.98 -3.47 0.76
N ASN A 380 -26.57 -3.44 1.96
CA ASN A 380 -27.81 -4.17 2.25
C ASN A 380 -29.00 -3.62 1.47
N GLU A 381 -29.06 -2.31 1.19
CA GLU A 381 -30.11 -1.70 0.35
C GLU A 381 -30.03 -2.18 -1.12
N VAL A 382 -28.82 -2.45 -1.63
CA VAL A 382 -28.63 -2.92 -3.03
C VAL A 382 -28.94 -4.41 -3.17
N ILE A 383 -28.74 -5.22 -2.11
CA ILE A 383 -29.02 -6.67 -2.13
C ILE A 383 -30.52 -6.98 -2.17
N HIS A 384 -31.38 -6.06 -1.72
CA HIS A 384 -32.84 -6.18 -1.68
C HIS A 384 -33.50 -5.46 -2.84
#